data_588e3784508b18580befe635679c333c
#
_entry.id   588e3784508b18580befe635679c333c
#
_cell.length_a   1.000
_cell.length_b   1.000
_cell.length_c   1.000
_cell.angle_alpha   90.00
_cell.angle_beta   90.00
_cell.angle_gamma   90.00
#
_symmetry.space_group_name_H-M   'P 1'
#
loop_
_entity.id
_entity.type
_entity.pdbx_description
1 polymer ?
#
loop_
_entity_poly.entity_id
_entity_poly.type
_entity_poly.pdbx_seq_one_letter_code
_entity_poly.pdbx_strand_id
1 'polypeptide(L)'
;MTEQQQSGGGLSRRTLISLAVVFALTGLWFGMLFFGGGLEPRSIAVDLSDATLLPQPKPLEDFTLVGQDGQPLGRDDLKGRWTFLAFGYTYCPDVCPTMMATFDALEQELAKSGAEPQAEFLFVSVDPERDTPQRVGEYVGYFNPRIQGATAGHEVLRPLTTQLGILYQRAEGQDTAMGYLVDHSASMLLLDPQARLSAIFGSPHNAKTMAGDFRTISSHGQSNP
;
A
#
# COMPACT_ATOMS: atom_id res chain seq x y z
N MET A 1 -11.42 23.49 -87.83
CA MET A 1 -10.18 23.04 -87.13
C MET A 1 -9.93 24.02 -86.03
N THR A 2 -10.32 23.72 -84.85
CA THR A 2 -10.15 24.57 -83.62
C THR A 2 -9.32 23.79 -82.61
N GLU A 3 -8.12 24.26 -82.44
CA GLU A 3 -7.13 23.72 -81.48
C GLU A 3 -7.46 24.18 -80.07
N GLN A 4 -7.73 23.21 -79.20
CA GLN A 4 -7.93 23.46 -77.76
C GLN A 4 -6.57 23.51 -77.05
N GLN A 5 -6.23 24.70 -76.62
CA GLN A 5 -5.06 24.99 -75.79
C GLN A 5 -5.31 24.54 -74.34
N GLN A 6 -4.70 23.42 -73.94
CA GLN A 6 -4.70 22.97 -72.53
C GLN A 6 -3.75 23.89 -71.73
N SER A 7 -4.36 24.74 -70.89
CA SER A 7 -3.67 25.50 -69.85
C SER A 7 -3.26 24.59 -68.68
N GLY A 8 -2.01 24.13 -68.69
CA GLY A 8 -1.41 23.42 -67.56
C GLY A 8 -1.08 24.37 -66.43
N GLY A 9 -2.03 24.54 -65.46
CA GLY A 9 -1.83 25.31 -64.27
C GLY A 9 -0.93 24.59 -63.25
N GLY A 10 0.39 24.69 -63.43
CA GLY A 10 1.35 24.21 -62.42
C GLY A 10 1.33 25.08 -61.16
N LEU A 11 1.20 24.43 -59.98
CA LEU A 11 1.30 25.11 -58.69
C LEU A 11 2.62 25.91 -58.58
N SER A 12 2.53 27.14 -58.12
CA SER A 12 3.72 27.98 -57.98
C SER A 12 4.68 27.40 -56.93
N ARG A 13 5.98 27.58 -57.13
CA ARG A 13 7.02 27.11 -56.18
C ARG A 13 6.74 27.53 -54.72
N ARG A 14 6.14 28.72 -54.53
CA ARG A 14 5.75 29.26 -53.24
C ARG A 14 4.62 28.46 -52.62
N THR A 15 3.62 28.04 -53.39
CA THR A 15 2.48 27.22 -52.94
C THR A 15 2.94 25.80 -52.54
N LEU A 16 3.89 25.21 -53.30
CA LEU A 16 4.47 23.91 -52.95
C LEU A 16 5.27 23.94 -51.64
N ILE A 17 6.04 25.02 -51.41
CA ILE A 17 6.79 25.20 -50.15
C ILE A 17 5.83 25.37 -48.96
N SER A 18 4.76 26.18 -49.13
CA SER A 18 3.78 26.38 -48.06
C SER A 18 3.05 25.09 -47.70
N LEU A 19 2.66 24.27 -48.67
CA LEU A 19 2.06 22.95 -48.43
C LEU A 19 3.02 22.01 -47.70
N ALA A 20 4.29 21.95 -48.09
CA ALA A 20 5.31 21.13 -47.44
C ALA A 20 5.52 21.51 -45.97
N VAL A 21 5.54 22.82 -45.65
CA VAL A 21 5.68 23.32 -44.28
C VAL A 21 4.44 22.95 -43.44
N VAL A 22 3.23 23.10 -44.00
CA VAL A 22 1.99 22.71 -43.29
C VAL A 22 1.99 21.21 -43.02
N PHE A 23 2.36 20.36 -43.98
CA PHE A 23 2.46 18.92 -43.80
C PHE A 23 3.52 18.52 -42.75
N ALA A 24 4.67 19.22 -42.75
CA ALA A 24 5.71 18.99 -41.75
C ALA A 24 5.25 19.36 -40.33
N LEU A 25 4.56 20.48 -40.16
CA LEU A 25 4.06 20.95 -38.87
C LEU A 25 2.90 20.07 -38.36
N THR A 26 1.97 19.67 -39.22
CA THR A 26 0.87 18.77 -38.87
C THR A 26 1.38 17.36 -38.57
N GLY A 27 2.37 16.86 -39.32
CA GLY A 27 3.02 15.57 -39.06
C GLY A 27 3.79 15.58 -37.74
N LEU A 28 4.49 16.66 -37.42
CA LEU A 28 5.20 16.84 -36.14
C LEU A 28 4.20 16.92 -34.97
N TRP A 29 3.10 17.64 -35.12
CA TRP A 29 2.05 17.78 -34.12
C TRP A 29 1.33 16.45 -33.88
N PHE A 30 1.00 15.71 -34.95
CA PHE A 30 0.39 14.39 -34.88
C PHE A 30 1.37 13.34 -34.29
N GLY A 31 2.65 13.43 -34.67
CA GLY A 31 3.72 12.64 -34.07
C GLY A 31 3.84 12.89 -32.56
N MET A 32 3.77 14.15 -32.12
CA MET A 32 3.80 14.52 -30.71
C MET A 32 2.56 14.02 -29.93
N LEU A 33 1.38 13.98 -30.57
CA LEU A 33 0.15 13.43 -29.99
C LEU A 33 0.14 11.89 -29.92
N PHE A 34 0.70 11.21 -30.92
CA PHE A 34 0.65 9.74 -31.01
C PHE A 34 1.91 9.03 -30.50
N PHE A 35 3.08 9.67 -30.59
CA PHE A 35 4.36 9.11 -30.14
C PHE A 35 4.95 9.87 -28.95
N GLY A 36 4.36 11.00 -28.55
CA GLY A 36 4.62 11.67 -27.27
C GLY A 36 3.94 10.97 -26.10
N GLY A 37 3.60 9.69 -26.26
CA GLY A 37 3.20 8.80 -25.18
C GLY A 37 4.25 8.89 -24.11
N GLY A 38 3.82 9.38 -22.94
CA GLY A 38 4.66 9.67 -21.80
C GLY A 38 5.68 8.57 -21.58
N LEU A 39 6.84 8.95 -21.15
CA LEU A 39 7.76 8.04 -20.49
C LEU A 39 6.98 7.44 -19.33
N GLU A 40 6.34 6.30 -19.59
CA GLU A 40 5.78 5.47 -18.51
C GLU A 40 6.91 5.39 -17.49
N PRO A 41 6.68 5.79 -16.23
CA PRO A 41 7.69 5.63 -15.21
C PRO A 41 8.05 4.14 -15.22
N ARG A 42 9.27 3.83 -15.62
CA ARG A 42 9.80 2.48 -15.67
C ARG A 42 9.65 1.95 -14.26
N SER A 43 8.60 1.16 -14.00
CA SER A 43 8.47 0.42 -12.76
C SER A 43 9.72 -0.44 -12.69
N ILE A 44 10.64 -0.08 -11.79
CA ILE A 44 11.77 -0.93 -11.47
C ILE A 44 11.08 -2.19 -10.90
N ALA A 45 11.15 -3.29 -11.62
CA ALA A 45 10.69 -4.56 -11.11
C ALA A 45 11.60 -4.90 -9.91
N VAL A 46 11.13 -4.54 -8.73
CA VAL A 46 11.79 -4.90 -7.48
C VAL A 46 11.48 -6.38 -7.28
N ASP A 47 12.50 -7.21 -7.27
CA ASP A 47 12.34 -8.64 -7.01
C ASP A 47 12.06 -8.83 -5.52
N LEU A 48 10.79 -9.04 -5.18
CA LEU A 48 10.27 -9.26 -3.84
C LEU A 48 9.81 -10.70 -3.71
N SER A 49 10.06 -11.32 -2.55
CA SER A 49 9.74 -12.72 -2.31
C SER A 49 8.29 -12.93 -1.87
N ASP A 50 7.80 -12.09 -0.95
CA ASP A 50 6.50 -12.23 -0.28
C ASP A 50 5.63 -10.97 -0.43
N ALA A 51 6.25 -9.80 -0.65
CA ALA A 51 5.54 -8.53 -0.71
C ALA A 51 4.96 -8.24 -2.10
N THR A 52 3.73 -7.77 -2.13
CA THR A 52 3.16 -7.08 -3.29
C THR A 52 3.33 -5.58 -3.08
N LEU A 53 4.28 -4.98 -3.81
CA LEU A 53 4.51 -3.53 -3.79
C LEU A 53 3.40 -2.84 -4.59
N LEU A 54 2.83 -1.77 -4.03
CA LEU A 54 1.89 -0.93 -4.76
C LEU A 54 2.66 -0.08 -5.79
N PRO A 55 2.17 0.03 -7.03
CA PRO A 55 2.82 0.88 -8.06
C PRO A 55 2.98 2.33 -7.62
N GLN A 56 2.06 2.82 -6.80
CA GLN A 56 2.13 4.10 -6.11
C GLN A 56 1.61 3.91 -4.69
N PRO A 57 2.33 4.37 -3.65
CA PRO A 57 1.85 4.32 -2.28
C PRO A 57 0.51 5.06 -2.14
N LYS A 58 -0.48 4.39 -1.56
CA LYS A 58 -1.83 4.91 -1.41
C LYS A 58 -1.95 5.71 -0.12
N PRO A 59 -2.25 7.01 -0.17
CA PRO A 59 -2.47 7.80 1.03
C PRO A 59 -3.69 7.29 1.80
N LEU A 60 -3.60 7.34 3.13
CA LEU A 60 -4.71 7.03 4.01
C LEU A 60 -5.54 8.29 4.29
N GLU A 61 -6.85 8.13 4.35
CA GLU A 61 -7.74 9.14 4.92
C GLU A 61 -7.54 9.23 6.44
N ASP A 62 -7.98 10.32 7.05
CA ASP A 62 -7.87 10.50 8.48
C ASP A 62 -8.74 9.48 9.25
N PHE A 63 -8.18 8.96 10.33
CA PHE A 63 -8.86 8.09 11.27
C PHE A 63 -8.35 8.38 12.68
N THR A 64 -9.08 7.93 13.69
CA THR A 64 -8.63 7.99 15.08
C THR A 64 -8.99 6.68 15.77
N LEU A 65 -7.97 5.88 16.06
CA LEU A 65 -8.05 4.69 16.90
C LEU A 65 -7.85 5.09 18.36
N VAL A 66 -8.08 4.16 19.27
CA VAL A 66 -7.72 4.25 20.67
C VAL A 66 -6.55 3.28 20.91
N GLY A 67 -5.39 3.82 21.24
CA GLY A 67 -4.20 3.05 21.58
C GLY A 67 -4.37 2.26 22.87
N GLN A 68 -3.50 1.29 23.09
CA GLN A 68 -3.49 0.43 24.29
C GLN A 68 -3.34 1.21 25.61
N ASP A 69 -2.82 2.41 25.56
CA ASP A 69 -2.68 3.36 26.68
C ASP A 69 -3.91 4.25 26.87
N GLY A 70 -4.95 4.04 26.04
CA GLY A 70 -6.17 4.85 26.04
C GLY A 70 -6.03 6.21 25.33
N GLN A 71 -4.87 6.50 24.71
CA GLN A 71 -4.68 7.75 23.97
C GLN A 71 -5.15 7.62 22.52
N PRO A 72 -5.58 8.73 21.91
CA PRO A 72 -5.87 8.74 20.47
C PRO A 72 -4.63 8.35 19.66
N LEU A 73 -4.81 7.52 18.64
CA LEU A 73 -3.79 7.13 17.68
C LEU A 73 -4.35 7.32 16.27
N GLY A 74 -3.83 8.31 15.57
CA GLY A 74 -4.29 8.69 14.23
C GLY A 74 -3.24 8.47 13.16
N ARG A 75 -3.61 8.82 11.91
CA ARG A 75 -2.70 8.74 10.78
C ARG A 75 -1.39 9.51 11.01
N ASP A 76 -1.48 10.69 11.63
CA ASP A 76 -0.32 11.56 11.81
C ASP A 76 0.69 10.99 12.80
N ASP A 77 0.25 10.14 13.73
CA ASP A 77 1.13 9.43 14.68
C ASP A 77 1.97 8.34 14.01
N LEU A 78 1.58 7.89 12.82
CA LEU A 78 2.31 6.91 12.00
C LEU A 78 3.35 7.55 11.09
N LYS A 79 3.39 8.89 10.98
CA LYS A 79 4.35 9.59 10.12
C LYS A 79 5.78 9.54 10.68
N GLY A 80 6.75 9.64 9.78
CA GLY A 80 8.18 9.65 10.10
C GLY A 80 8.79 8.26 10.30
N ARG A 81 8.01 7.19 10.22
CA ARG A 81 8.45 5.80 10.43
C ARG A 81 7.76 4.82 9.49
N TRP A 82 8.43 3.74 9.17
CA TRP A 82 7.81 2.59 8.53
C TRP A 82 6.98 1.84 9.56
N THR A 83 5.78 1.39 9.19
CA THR A 83 4.89 0.67 10.12
C THR A 83 4.34 -0.58 9.47
N PHE A 84 4.60 -1.74 10.07
CA PHE A 84 3.85 -2.97 9.77
C PHE A 84 2.53 -2.94 10.53
N LEU A 85 1.44 -3.11 9.81
CA LEU A 85 0.08 -3.06 10.33
C LEU A 85 -0.63 -4.39 10.10
N ALA A 86 -1.25 -4.95 11.13
CA ALA A 86 -2.07 -6.14 11.06
C ALA A 86 -3.42 -5.92 11.74
N PHE A 87 -4.45 -6.58 11.20
CA PHE A 87 -5.80 -6.58 11.76
C PHE A 87 -6.17 -7.96 12.28
N GLY A 88 -6.84 -8.01 13.41
CA GLY A 88 -7.23 -9.27 14.04
C GLY A 88 -8.08 -9.04 15.28
N TYR A 89 -8.10 -10.00 16.20
CA TYR A 89 -8.80 -9.89 17.50
C TYR A 89 -8.17 -10.81 18.54
N THR A 90 -8.30 -10.47 19.83
CA THR A 90 -7.56 -11.17 20.90
C THR A 90 -8.09 -12.57 21.21
N TYR A 91 -9.33 -12.87 20.81
CA TYR A 91 -9.96 -14.18 20.98
C TYR A 91 -9.81 -15.11 19.79
N CYS A 92 -8.97 -14.75 18.82
CA CYS A 92 -8.67 -15.59 17.66
C CYS A 92 -7.83 -16.81 18.09
N PRO A 93 -8.28 -18.05 17.78
CA PRO A 93 -7.60 -19.24 18.27
C PRO A 93 -6.34 -19.63 17.46
N ASP A 94 -6.12 -19.08 16.27
CA ASP A 94 -5.12 -19.61 15.32
C ASP A 94 -4.33 -18.51 14.58
N VAL A 95 -4.97 -17.80 13.66
CA VAL A 95 -4.26 -16.90 12.73
C VAL A 95 -3.60 -15.70 13.44
N CYS A 96 -4.31 -15.05 14.38
CA CYS A 96 -3.77 -13.86 15.05
C CYS A 96 -2.54 -14.16 15.93
N PRO A 97 -2.50 -15.23 16.75
CA PRO A 97 -1.28 -15.63 17.46
C PRO A 97 -0.09 -15.86 16.51
N THR A 98 -0.33 -16.51 15.37
CA THR A 98 0.70 -16.75 14.35
C THR A 98 1.20 -15.43 13.75
N MET A 99 0.32 -14.48 13.49
CA MET A 99 0.71 -13.13 12.99
C MET A 99 1.54 -12.38 14.03
N MET A 100 1.17 -12.44 15.31
CA MET A 100 1.94 -11.79 16.37
C MET A 100 3.32 -12.41 16.56
N ALA A 101 3.42 -13.74 16.51
CA ALA A 101 4.71 -14.44 16.52
C ALA A 101 5.57 -14.09 15.29
N THR A 102 4.93 -13.84 14.14
CA THR A 102 5.65 -13.36 12.95
C THR A 102 6.16 -11.91 13.15
N PHE A 103 5.39 -11.03 13.76
CA PHE A 103 5.85 -9.68 14.10
C PHE A 103 7.05 -9.71 15.04
N ASP A 104 7.02 -10.53 16.10
CA ASP A 104 8.16 -10.70 16.99
C ASP A 104 9.40 -11.22 16.25
N ALA A 105 9.25 -12.25 15.42
CA ALA A 105 10.36 -12.80 14.62
C ALA A 105 10.89 -11.79 13.60
N LEU A 106 10.01 -11.01 12.97
CA LEU A 106 10.38 -9.96 12.00
C LEU A 106 11.17 -8.83 12.68
N GLU A 107 10.72 -8.38 13.84
CA GLU A 107 11.45 -7.39 14.64
C GLU A 107 12.86 -7.87 14.95
N GLN A 108 13.01 -9.12 15.39
CA GLN A 108 14.32 -9.73 15.67
C GLN A 108 15.20 -9.81 14.40
N GLU A 109 14.63 -10.18 13.23
CA GLU A 109 15.37 -10.23 11.96
C GLU A 109 15.84 -8.84 11.51
N LEU A 110 15.02 -7.80 11.74
CA LEU A 110 15.39 -6.42 11.45
C LEU A 110 16.47 -5.90 12.41
N ALA A 111 16.36 -6.21 13.70
CA ALA A 111 17.33 -5.82 14.71
C ALA A 111 18.72 -6.43 14.45
N LYS A 112 18.80 -7.70 14.01
CA LYS A 112 20.06 -8.37 13.68
C LYS A 112 20.86 -7.68 12.59
N SER A 113 20.18 -7.02 11.67
CA SER A 113 20.84 -6.35 10.54
C SER A 113 21.50 -5.03 10.93
N GLY A 114 21.13 -4.42 12.06
CA GLY A 114 21.58 -3.09 12.48
C GLY A 114 21.33 -1.98 11.45
N ALA A 115 20.53 -2.28 10.44
CA ALA A 115 20.26 -1.36 9.34
C ALA A 115 19.07 -0.46 9.65
N GLU A 116 19.24 0.83 9.40
CA GLU A 116 18.14 1.76 9.30
C GLU A 116 17.50 1.67 7.90
N PRO A 117 16.17 1.93 7.78
CA PRO A 117 15.26 2.35 8.83
C PRO A 117 14.74 1.19 9.68
N GLN A 118 14.43 1.47 10.93
CA GLN A 118 13.67 0.57 11.79
C GLN A 118 12.18 0.64 11.44
N ALA A 119 11.46 -0.44 11.68
CA ALA A 119 10.00 -0.49 11.51
C ALA A 119 9.30 -0.57 12.87
N GLU A 120 8.14 0.06 12.95
CA GLU A 120 7.18 -0.10 14.05
C GLU A 120 6.15 -1.18 13.70
N PHE A 121 5.51 -1.73 14.72
CA PHE A 121 4.53 -2.80 14.57
C PHE A 121 3.23 -2.40 15.25
N LEU A 122 2.14 -2.39 14.51
CA LEU A 122 0.81 -2.02 14.99
C LEU A 122 -0.19 -3.14 14.74
N PHE A 123 -0.82 -3.62 15.79
CA PHE A 123 -1.95 -4.53 15.72
C PHE A 123 -3.24 -3.77 16.03
N VAL A 124 -4.23 -3.85 15.14
CA VAL A 124 -5.54 -3.21 15.32
C VAL A 124 -6.61 -4.29 15.49
N SER A 125 -7.25 -4.30 16.65
CA SER A 125 -8.39 -5.20 16.85
C SER A 125 -9.63 -4.71 16.09
N VAL A 126 -10.30 -5.66 15.42
CA VAL A 126 -11.56 -5.48 14.70
C VAL A 126 -12.79 -6.00 15.47
N ASP A 127 -12.63 -6.32 16.75
CA ASP A 127 -13.67 -6.84 17.64
C ASP A 127 -13.88 -5.95 18.88
N PRO A 128 -14.37 -4.71 18.70
CA PRO A 128 -14.49 -3.75 19.79
C PRO A 128 -15.46 -4.19 20.91
N GLU A 129 -16.31 -5.16 20.66
CA GLU A 129 -17.23 -5.69 21.65
C GLU A 129 -16.52 -6.46 22.77
N ARG A 130 -15.37 -7.10 22.46
CA ARG A 130 -14.59 -7.90 23.43
C ARG A 130 -13.21 -7.32 23.71
N ASP A 131 -12.66 -6.56 22.76
CA ASP A 131 -11.28 -6.08 22.81
C ASP A 131 -11.23 -4.62 23.25
N THR A 132 -11.14 -4.39 24.56
CA THR A 132 -10.82 -3.06 25.09
C THR A 132 -9.36 -2.68 24.75
N PRO A 133 -8.99 -1.39 24.72
CA PRO A 133 -7.61 -0.95 24.52
C PRO A 133 -6.62 -1.65 25.43
N GLN A 134 -6.95 -1.78 26.74
CA GLN A 134 -6.14 -2.48 27.71
C GLN A 134 -5.96 -3.96 27.33
N ARG A 135 -7.05 -4.64 26.96
CA ARG A 135 -7.02 -6.06 26.55
C ARG A 135 -6.11 -6.27 25.33
N VAL A 136 -6.20 -5.39 24.34
CA VAL A 136 -5.32 -5.43 23.16
C VAL A 136 -3.86 -5.25 23.56
N GLY A 137 -3.57 -4.30 24.47
CA GLY A 137 -2.22 -4.08 24.99
C GLY A 137 -1.65 -5.30 25.72
N GLU A 138 -2.44 -5.93 26.59
CA GLU A 138 -2.04 -7.18 27.27
C GLU A 138 -1.74 -8.30 26.26
N TYR A 139 -2.56 -8.41 25.23
CA TYR A 139 -2.40 -9.42 24.18
C TYR A 139 -1.12 -9.21 23.36
N VAL A 140 -0.90 -8.04 22.81
CA VAL A 140 0.31 -7.79 21.99
C VAL A 140 1.58 -7.84 22.83
N GLY A 141 1.53 -7.32 24.08
CA GLY A 141 2.64 -7.32 25.02
C GLY A 141 3.09 -8.71 25.45
N TYR A 142 2.22 -9.70 25.39
CA TYR A 142 2.56 -11.11 25.61
C TYR A 142 3.54 -11.64 24.56
N PHE A 143 3.41 -11.20 23.30
CA PHE A 143 4.31 -11.61 22.21
C PHE A 143 5.57 -10.76 22.19
N ASN A 144 5.41 -9.44 22.18
CA ASN A 144 6.56 -8.52 22.16
C ASN A 144 6.10 -7.13 22.67
N PRO A 145 6.74 -6.57 23.70
CA PRO A 145 6.38 -5.26 24.25
C PRO A 145 6.58 -4.08 23.27
N ARG A 146 7.24 -4.28 22.14
CA ARG A 146 7.40 -3.27 21.08
C ARG A 146 6.24 -3.25 20.08
N ILE A 147 5.37 -4.25 20.10
CA ILE A 147 4.16 -4.24 19.28
C ILE A 147 3.15 -3.30 19.95
N GLN A 148 2.69 -2.31 19.22
CA GLN A 148 1.62 -1.42 19.66
C GLN A 148 0.27 -2.06 19.38
N GLY A 149 -0.68 -1.90 20.30
CA GLY A 149 -2.05 -2.36 20.15
C GLY A 149 -3.03 -1.20 20.08
N ALA A 150 -4.05 -1.31 19.24
CA ALA A 150 -5.12 -0.32 19.17
C ALA A 150 -6.46 -0.99 18.81
N THR A 151 -7.56 -0.27 19.05
CA THR A 151 -8.91 -0.63 18.61
C THR A 151 -9.73 0.63 18.38
N ALA A 152 -10.96 0.49 17.87
CA ALA A 152 -11.93 1.58 17.77
C ALA A 152 -13.32 0.99 17.53
N GLY A 153 -14.37 1.80 17.63
CA GLY A 153 -15.70 1.40 17.20
C GLY A 153 -15.79 1.10 15.71
N HIS A 154 -16.79 0.33 15.30
CA HIS A 154 -16.97 -0.08 13.90
C HIS A 154 -17.13 1.09 12.94
N GLU A 155 -17.61 2.24 13.42
CA GLU A 155 -17.75 3.48 12.64
C GLU A 155 -16.39 4.04 12.17
N VAL A 156 -15.31 3.72 12.89
CA VAL A 156 -13.91 4.06 12.52
C VAL A 156 -13.26 2.88 11.81
N LEU A 157 -13.44 1.67 12.32
CA LEU A 157 -12.78 0.47 11.77
C LEU A 157 -13.22 0.16 10.34
N ARG A 158 -14.51 0.27 10.00
CA ARG A 158 -15.00 -0.06 8.65
C ARG A 158 -14.42 0.84 7.56
N PRO A 159 -14.43 2.18 7.67
CA PRO A 159 -13.75 3.03 6.71
C PRO A 159 -12.25 2.73 6.60
N LEU A 160 -11.56 2.56 7.74
CA LEU A 160 -10.13 2.28 7.78
C LEU A 160 -9.79 0.94 7.08
N THR A 161 -10.48 -0.12 7.40
CA THR A 161 -10.24 -1.44 6.80
C THR A 161 -10.60 -1.45 5.32
N THR A 162 -11.69 -0.79 4.92
CA THR A 162 -12.10 -0.67 3.51
C THR A 162 -11.05 0.02 2.66
N GLN A 163 -10.50 1.15 3.12
CA GLN A 163 -9.45 1.84 2.37
C GLN A 163 -8.16 1.04 2.26
N LEU A 164 -7.90 0.14 3.22
CA LEU A 164 -6.73 -0.74 3.26
C LEU A 164 -6.95 -2.09 2.55
N GLY A 165 -8.17 -2.36 2.06
CA GLY A 165 -8.51 -3.63 1.41
C GLY A 165 -8.63 -4.80 2.40
N ILE A 166 -8.86 -4.53 3.67
CA ILE A 166 -9.05 -5.53 4.72
C ILE A 166 -10.55 -5.78 4.91
N LEU A 167 -10.93 -7.04 4.88
CA LEU A 167 -12.30 -7.46 5.18
C LEU A 167 -12.34 -8.05 6.58
N TYR A 168 -13.41 -7.79 7.32
CA TYR A 168 -13.72 -8.47 8.56
C TYR A 168 -15.24 -8.56 8.79
N GLN A 169 -15.66 -9.66 9.37
CA GLN A 169 -17.07 -9.87 9.73
C GLN A 169 -17.18 -10.93 10.84
N ARG A 170 -18.20 -10.84 11.66
CA ARG A 170 -18.53 -11.92 12.60
C ARG A 170 -18.95 -13.17 11.81
N ALA A 171 -18.34 -14.30 12.11
CA ALA A 171 -18.69 -15.60 11.51
C ALA A 171 -20.02 -16.09 12.09
N GLU A 172 -21.01 -16.32 11.23
CA GLU A 172 -22.31 -16.82 11.67
C GLU A 172 -22.26 -18.32 11.98
N GLY A 173 -22.86 -18.72 13.09
CA GLY A 173 -23.02 -20.13 13.47
C GLY A 173 -21.71 -20.85 13.84
N GLN A 174 -20.63 -20.13 14.07
CA GLN A 174 -19.33 -20.68 14.47
C GLN A 174 -18.92 -20.20 15.86
N ASP A 175 -19.74 -20.56 16.86
CA ASP A 175 -19.38 -20.28 18.25
C ASP A 175 -18.41 -21.34 18.78
N THR A 176 -17.38 -20.89 19.50
CA THR A 176 -16.38 -21.71 20.18
C THR A 176 -16.54 -21.57 21.69
N ALA A 177 -15.73 -22.30 22.45
CA ALA A 177 -15.66 -22.11 23.91
C ALA A 177 -15.22 -20.69 24.32
N MET A 178 -14.60 -19.94 23.38
CA MET A 178 -14.19 -18.56 23.56
C MET A 178 -15.21 -17.54 22.99
N GLY A 179 -16.40 -18.01 22.60
CA GLY A 179 -17.46 -17.22 21.95
C GLY A 179 -17.39 -17.26 20.43
N TYR A 180 -17.94 -16.24 19.79
CA TYR A 180 -17.99 -16.14 18.32
C TYR A 180 -16.62 -15.92 17.69
N LEU A 181 -16.47 -16.37 16.45
CA LEU A 181 -15.30 -16.08 15.61
C LEU A 181 -15.54 -14.80 14.78
N VAL A 182 -14.44 -14.16 14.39
CA VAL A 182 -14.44 -13.05 13.43
C VAL A 182 -13.55 -13.44 12.25
N ASP A 183 -14.18 -13.60 11.09
CA ASP A 183 -13.43 -13.75 9.85
C ASP A 183 -12.76 -12.43 9.50
N HIS A 184 -11.47 -12.45 9.20
CA HIS A 184 -10.73 -11.27 8.77
C HIS A 184 -9.61 -11.62 7.79
N SER A 185 -9.20 -10.63 6.99
CA SER A 185 -8.03 -10.77 6.13
C SER A 185 -6.77 -10.98 6.97
N ALA A 186 -5.98 -12.00 6.62
CA ALA A 186 -4.73 -12.32 7.32
C ALA A 186 -3.51 -11.61 6.72
N SER A 187 -3.70 -10.58 5.91
CA SER A 187 -2.60 -9.83 5.31
C SER A 187 -1.94 -8.91 6.34
N MET A 188 -0.62 -8.77 6.24
CA MET A 188 0.15 -7.73 6.92
C MET A 188 0.45 -6.62 5.91
N LEU A 189 0.27 -5.37 6.34
CA LEU A 189 0.42 -4.19 5.51
C LEU A 189 1.68 -3.43 5.89
N LEU A 190 2.31 -2.76 4.94
CA LEU A 190 3.44 -1.87 5.20
C LEU A 190 3.07 -0.44 4.84
N LEU A 191 3.11 0.43 5.83
CA LEU A 191 2.94 1.87 5.66
C LEU A 191 4.31 2.53 5.59
N ASP A 192 4.46 3.49 4.67
CA ASP A 192 5.67 4.29 4.53
C ASP A 192 5.73 5.46 5.54
N PRO A 193 6.86 6.19 5.63
CA PRO A 193 6.99 7.33 6.54
C PRO A 193 6.03 8.51 6.29
N GLN A 194 5.28 8.50 5.20
CA GLN A 194 4.19 9.44 4.94
C GLN A 194 2.83 8.89 5.36
N ALA A 195 2.79 7.75 6.07
CA ALA A 195 1.59 7.01 6.44
C ALA A 195 0.72 6.64 5.23
N ARG A 196 1.35 6.16 4.15
CA ARG A 196 0.70 5.65 2.94
C ARG A 196 0.88 4.14 2.84
N LEU A 197 -0.13 3.42 2.38
CA LEU A 197 0.00 1.99 2.10
C LEU A 197 0.98 1.78 0.94
N SER A 198 2.10 1.13 1.21
CA SER A 198 3.20 0.92 0.27
C SER A 198 3.27 -0.52 -0.23
N ALA A 199 3.07 -1.51 0.65
CA ALA A 199 3.13 -2.92 0.28
C ALA A 199 2.16 -3.77 1.11
N ILE A 200 1.84 -4.95 0.57
CA ILE A 200 0.97 -5.95 1.18
C ILE A 200 1.71 -7.28 1.21
N PHE A 201 1.77 -7.91 2.37
CA PHE A 201 2.29 -9.26 2.58
C PHE A 201 1.12 -10.22 2.77
N GLY A 202 0.95 -11.16 1.85
CA GLY A 202 -0.07 -12.21 1.92
C GLY A 202 0.33 -13.34 2.86
N SER A 203 -0.65 -14.09 3.37
CA SER A 203 -0.39 -15.35 4.10
C SER A 203 -0.04 -16.48 3.13
N PRO A 204 0.88 -17.44 3.51
CA PRO A 204 1.57 -17.52 4.80
C PRO A 204 2.75 -16.53 4.91
N HIS A 205 3.02 -16.06 6.12
CA HIS A 205 4.08 -15.08 6.37
C HIS A 205 5.39 -15.74 6.78
N ASN A 206 6.51 -15.21 6.28
CA ASN A 206 7.85 -15.62 6.69
C ASN A 206 8.68 -14.38 7.09
N ALA A 207 9.04 -14.30 8.37
CA ALA A 207 9.74 -13.13 8.93
C ALA A 207 11.05 -12.79 8.21
N LYS A 208 11.81 -13.82 7.77
CA LYS A 208 13.10 -13.62 7.11
C LYS A 208 12.93 -13.03 5.69
N THR A 209 11.99 -13.54 4.91
CA THR A 209 11.71 -13.01 3.56
C THR A 209 11.09 -11.64 3.67
N MET A 210 10.14 -11.42 4.60
CA MET A 210 9.56 -10.11 4.88
C MET A 210 10.61 -9.06 5.28
N ALA A 211 11.61 -9.44 6.10
CA ALA A 211 12.72 -8.56 6.43
C ALA A 211 13.60 -8.22 5.21
N GLY A 212 13.79 -9.17 4.31
CA GLY A 212 14.48 -8.96 3.02
C GLY A 212 13.74 -7.96 2.14
N ASP A 213 12.46 -8.20 1.93
CA ASP A 213 11.59 -7.35 1.14
C ASP A 213 11.48 -5.94 1.73
N PHE A 214 11.32 -5.82 3.06
CA PHE A 214 11.30 -4.54 3.74
C PHE A 214 12.56 -3.72 3.48
N ARG A 215 13.75 -4.30 3.60
CA ARG A 215 15.02 -3.60 3.32
C ARG A 215 15.06 -3.11 1.88
N THR A 216 14.61 -3.93 0.96
CA THR A 216 14.55 -3.57 -0.46
C THR A 216 13.58 -2.42 -0.70
N ILE A 217 12.37 -2.48 -0.15
CA ILE A 217 11.34 -1.44 -0.30
C ILE A 217 11.79 -0.13 0.35
N SER A 218 12.31 -0.19 1.58
CA SER A 218 12.70 1.01 2.32
C SER A 218 13.88 1.74 1.70
N SER A 219 14.85 1.02 1.11
CA SER A 219 15.97 1.64 0.39
C SER A 219 15.53 2.35 -0.89
N HIS A 220 14.53 1.84 -1.60
CA HIS A 220 13.97 2.48 -2.80
C HIS A 220 13.06 3.65 -2.46
N GLY A 221 12.30 3.57 -1.36
CA GLY A 221 11.43 4.66 -0.91
C GLY A 221 12.18 5.91 -0.47
N GLN A 222 13.43 5.78 -0.02
CA GLN A 222 14.30 6.91 0.32
C GLN A 222 14.90 7.63 -0.90
N SER A 223 14.87 6.99 -2.06
CA SER A 223 15.48 7.51 -3.29
C SER A 223 14.53 8.39 -4.11
N ASN A 224 13.27 8.52 -3.71
CA ASN A 224 12.26 9.29 -4.44
C ASN A 224 11.42 10.12 -3.44
N PRO A 225 11.90 11.36 -3.07
CA PRO A 225 11.21 12.26 -2.15
C PRO A 225 9.91 12.83 -2.72
#